data_25c446c403dc1704b02aa03736cd0894
#
_entry.id   25c446c403dc1704b02aa03736cd0894
#
_cell.length_a   1.000
_cell.length_b   1.000
_cell.length_c   1.000
_cell.angle_alpha   90.00
_cell.angle_beta   90.00
_cell.angle_gamma   90.00
#
_symmetry.space_group_name_H-M   'P 1'
#
loop_
_entity.id
_entity.type
_entity.pdbx_description
1 polymer ?
#
loop_
_entity_poly.entity_id
_entity_poly.type
_entity_poly.pdbx_seq_one_letter_code
_entity_poly.pdbx_strand_id
1 'polypeptide(L)'
;MVQGLRIAFFGSSLLSAYWNGAATYYRGLLRALHARGHSITFYEPNAFDRQQHRDIPVPVYARSVVYPAHDDTGVRAALAEARDADVVVKASGVGVFDTLLEREVLTLQGPNTRVIFWDVDAPATLDRVQQHPDDPFRQCIPEYDLILTYGGGLPVVKGYEALGARACVPIYNALDPKTHYPVESDPRFVGTLGFLGNRLPDREARVHTFFFEPARALPEHHFLLGGSGWEQHAPQLPNVTYLGHVYTRDHNAFNGTPLTVLNINRESMARYGFSPATRVFEAAGAAACLITDTWEGLELFLEPGEECLSAYNGDDVIRHLRDLTPERARLIGQAARRRILAEHTYAHRAAQVEALLYATRHTLREVYHERTPA
;
A
#
# COMPACT_ATOMS: atom_id res chain seq x y z
N MET A 1 -6.18 -30.35 -7.41
CA MET A 1 -6.31 -29.12 -6.60
C MET A 1 -5.08 -29.06 -5.71
N VAL A 2 -4.36 -27.95 -5.73
CA VAL A 2 -3.22 -27.73 -4.82
C VAL A 2 -3.78 -27.62 -3.40
N GLN A 3 -3.17 -28.30 -2.44
CA GLN A 3 -3.61 -28.26 -1.03
C GLN A 3 -3.39 -26.85 -0.50
N GLY A 4 -4.45 -26.23 0.08
CA GLY A 4 -4.35 -24.91 0.68
C GLY A 4 -3.34 -24.85 1.83
N LEU A 5 -2.56 -23.78 1.92
CA LEU A 5 -1.58 -23.56 2.98
C LEU A 5 -2.22 -22.87 4.19
N ARG A 6 -1.71 -23.20 5.38
CA ARG A 6 -2.00 -22.48 6.64
C ARG A 6 -0.99 -21.36 6.79
N ILE A 7 -1.45 -20.12 6.74
CA ILE A 7 -0.63 -18.91 6.77
C ILE A 7 -0.85 -18.20 8.11
N ALA A 8 0.21 -18.08 8.91
CA ALA A 8 0.26 -17.23 10.10
C ALA A 8 0.86 -15.89 9.73
N PHE A 9 0.11 -14.80 9.85
CA PHE A 9 0.50 -13.47 9.41
C PHE A 9 0.56 -12.51 10.61
N PHE A 10 1.75 -12.07 10.99
CA PHE A 10 1.99 -11.07 12.02
C PHE A 10 2.06 -9.68 11.38
N GLY A 11 1.06 -8.85 11.64
CA GLY A 11 0.93 -7.52 11.04
C GLY A 11 0.41 -6.46 12.01
N SER A 12 0.34 -5.22 11.54
CA SER A 12 -0.04 -4.06 12.36
C SER A 12 -1.50 -4.09 12.82
N SER A 13 -2.45 -4.23 11.92
CA SER A 13 -3.86 -4.53 12.17
C SER A 13 -4.60 -4.84 10.87
N LEU A 14 -5.45 -5.86 10.91
CA LEU A 14 -6.42 -6.18 9.87
C LEU A 14 -7.77 -5.48 10.12
N LEU A 15 -8.12 -5.33 11.40
CA LEU A 15 -9.43 -4.85 11.85
C LEU A 15 -9.55 -3.32 11.86
N SER A 16 -8.42 -2.60 11.82
CA SER A 16 -8.39 -1.14 11.88
C SER A 16 -7.44 -0.53 10.86
N ALA A 17 -7.95 0.44 10.09
CA ALA A 17 -7.16 1.31 9.24
C ALA A 17 -6.69 2.59 9.98
N TYR A 18 -7.00 2.73 11.25
CA TYR A 18 -6.62 3.89 12.05
C TYR A 18 -5.09 3.95 12.19
N TRP A 19 -4.49 5.03 11.66
CA TRP A 19 -3.04 5.20 11.52
C TRP A 19 -2.32 3.96 10.96
N ASN A 20 -2.97 3.28 10.01
CA ASN A 20 -2.49 2.03 9.44
C ASN A 20 -2.75 1.97 7.93
N GLY A 21 -1.86 2.57 7.14
CA GLY A 21 -1.96 2.59 5.68
C GLY A 21 -1.86 1.20 5.02
N ALA A 22 -1.31 0.20 5.72
CA ALA A 22 -1.19 -1.16 5.21
C ALA A 22 -2.48 -1.99 5.32
N ALA A 23 -3.49 -1.54 6.08
CA ALA A 23 -4.73 -2.30 6.31
C ALA A 23 -5.45 -2.66 5.00
N THR A 24 -5.58 -1.72 4.08
CA THR A 24 -6.23 -1.95 2.77
C THR A 24 -5.50 -3.02 1.97
N TYR A 25 -4.16 -2.96 1.95
CA TYR A 25 -3.30 -3.94 1.30
C TYR A 25 -3.50 -5.34 1.90
N TYR A 26 -3.41 -5.48 3.24
CA TYR A 26 -3.63 -6.76 3.91
C TYR A 26 -5.02 -7.34 3.60
N ARG A 27 -6.06 -6.51 3.70
CA ARG A 27 -7.45 -6.94 3.47
C ARG A 27 -7.65 -7.46 2.06
N GLY A 28 -7.19 -6.74 1.05
CA GLY A 28 -7.31 -7.14 -0.34
C GLY A 28 -6.56 -8.43 -0.65
N LEU A 29 -5.29 -8.49 -0.25
CA LEU A 29 -4.42 -9.64 -0.51
C LEU A 29 -4.88 -10.91 0.23
N LEU A 30 -5.14 -10.81 1.54
CA LEU A 30 -5.53 -11.98 2.34
C LEU A 30 -6.89 -12.53 1.92
N ARG A 31 -7.84 -11.66 1.53
CA ARG A 31 -9.11 -12.08 0.93
C ARG A 31 -8.88 -12.87 -0.35
N ALA A 32 -7.99 -12.39 -1.21
CA ALA A 32 -7.68 -13.04 -2.48
C ALA A 32 -6.94 -14.39 -2.28
N LEU A 33 -6.02 -14.48 -1.32
CA LEU A 33 -5.37 -15.74 -0.94
C LEU A 33 -6.37 -16.75 -0.35
N HIS A 34 -7.28 -16.29 0.52
CA HIS A 34 -8.34 -17.15 1.06
C HIS A 34 -9.26 -17.69 -0.05
N ALA A 35 -9.62 -16.84 -1.03
CA ALA A 35 -10.42 -17.30 -2.18
C ALA A 35 -9.73 -18.36 -3.05
N ARG A 36 -8.41 -18.50 -2.93
CA ARG A 36 -7.59 -19.55 -3.57
C ARG A 36 -7.44 -20.82 -2.70
N GLY A 37 -8.07 -20.85 -1.53
CA GLY A 37 -8.12 -22.02 -0.65
C GLY A 37 -7.14 -22.01 0.50
N HIS A 38 -6.38 -20.93 0.72
CA HIS A 38 -5.49 -20.81 1.87
C HIS A 38 -6.28 -20.48 3.15
N SER A 39 -5.82 -21.01 4.30
CA SER A 39 -6.34 -20.69 5.63
C SER A 39 -5.42 -19.66 6.28
N ILE A 40 -5.98 -18.54 6.74
CA ILE A 40 -5.19 -17.42 7.25
C ILE A 40 -5.53 -17.15 8.70
N THR A 41 -4.51 -17.05 9.56
CA THR A 41 -4.58 -16.49 10.89
C THR A 41 -3.76 -15.20 10.93
N PHE A 42 -4.41 -14.07 11.21
CA PHE A 42 -3.77 -12.77 11.32
C PHE A 42 -3.60 -12.42 12.81
N TYR A 43 -2.36 -12.23 13.21
CA TYR A 43 -1.96 -11.84 14.56
C TYR A 43 -1.67 -10.36 14.61
N GLU A 44 -2.41 -9.61 15.43
CA GLU A 44 -2.24 -8.16 15.59
C GLU A 44 -2.16 -7.77 17.07
N PRO A 45 -1.32 -6.77 17.43
CA PRO A 45 -1.24 -6.30 18.79
C PRO A 45 -2.44 -5.42 19.19
N ASN A 46 -2.87 -5.52 20.44
CA ASN A 46 -3.76 -4.52 21.03
C ASN A 46 -2.95 -3.27 21.42
N ALA A 47 -2.69 -2.41 20.43
CA ALA A 47 -1.87 -1.21 20.58
C ALA A 47 -2.41 -0.04 19.76
N PHE A 48 -1.99 1.19 20.08
CA PHE A 48 -2.31 2.43 19.35
C PHE A 48 -3.81 2.70 19.21
N ASP A 49 -4.61 2.27 20.16
CA ASP A 49 -6.08 2.40 20.18
C ASP A 49 -6.79 1.80 18.95
N ARG A 50 -6.10 0.99 18.15
CA ARG A 50 -6.64 0.40 16.92
C ARG A 50 -7.87 -0.45 17.19
N GLN A 51 -7.94 -1.13 18.34
CA GLN A 51 -9.09 -1.97 18.70
C GLN A 51 -10.34 -1.15 19.03
N GLN A 52 -10.16 0.12 19.45
CA GLN A 52 -11.25 1.07 19.65
C GLN A 52 -11.72 1.72 18.35
N HIS A 53 -10.86 1.73 17.33
CA HIS A 53 -11.10 2.33 16.02
C HIS A 53 -11.21 1.29 14.91
N ARG A 54 -11.87 0.15 15.20
CA ARG A 54 -12.17 -0.86 14.18
C ARG A 54 -13.13 -0.26 13.14
N ASP A 55 -12.80 -0.43 11.87
CA ASP A 55 -13.60 0.05 10.73
C ASP A 55 -14.21 -1.10 9.91
N ILE A 56 -13.85 -2.35 10.22
CA ILE A 56 -14.50 -3.53 9.67
C ILE A 56 -14.84 -4.55 10.78
N PRO A 57 -15.88 -5.38 10.61
CA PRO A 57 -16.10 -6.55 11.45
C PRO A 57 -14.99 -7.59 11.22
N VAL A 58 -14.91 -8.59 12.12
CA VAL A 58 -13.99 -9.72 11.92
C VAL A 58 -14.30 -10.39 10.58
N PRO A 59 -13.35 -10.43 9.65
CA PRO A 59 -13.60 -10.91 8.30
C PRO A 59 -13.67 -12.44 8.26
N VAL A 60 -14.52 -12.97 7.38
CA VAL A 60 -14.67 -14.43 7.18
C VAL A 60 -13.46 -15.07 6.50
N TYR A 61 -12.60 -14.28 5.86
CA TYR A 61 -11.43 -14.76 5.10
C TYR A 61 -10.15 -14.89 5.95
N ALA A 62 -10.18 -14.45 7.21
CA ALA A 62 -9.05 -14.62 8.13
C ALA A 62 -9.54 -14.71 9.57
N ARG A 63 -8.96 -15.63 10.33
CA ARG A 63 -9.08 -15.63 11.79
C ARG A 63 -8.19 -14.52 12.34
N SER A 64 -8.76 -13.55 13.05
CA SER A 64 -8.01 -12.46 13.68
C SER A 64 -7.73 -12.77 15.13
N VAL A 65 -6.46 -12.78 15.52
CA VAL A 65 -5.99 -12.97 16.89
C VAL A 65 -5.39 -11.66 17.37
N VAL A 66 -6.08 -11.00 18.30
CA VAL A 66 -5.60 -9.76 18.93
C VAL A 66 -4.90 -10.13 20.23
N TYR A 67 -3.58 -9.96 20.28
CA TYR A 67 -2.81 -10.29 21.47
C TYR A 67 -2.53 -9.04 22.35
N PRO A 68 -2.47 -9.22 23.69
CA PRO A 68 -2.07 -8.14 24.60
C PRO A 68 -0.67 -7.62 24.28
N ALA A 69 -0.47 -6.31 24.39
CA ALA A 69 0.78 -5.64 24.05
C ALA A 69 1.41 -4.83 25.21
N HIS A 70 0.98 -5.10 26.46
CA HIS A 70 1.56 -4.47 27.64
C HIS A 70 2.91 -5.10 28.05
N ASP A 71 3.13 -6.38 27.68
CA ASP A 71 4.39 -7.11 27.81
C ASP A 71 4.54 -8.12 26.68
N ASP A 72 5.62 -8.90 26.65
CA ASP A 72 5.91 -9.85 25.56
C ASP A 72 5.20 -11.20 25.67
N THR A 73 4.42 -11.44 26.75
CA THR A 73 3.73 -12.74 26.95
C THR A 73 2.68 -12.98 25.87
N GLY A 74 1.95 -11.94 25.47
CA GLY A 74 0.93 -12.03 24.42
C GLY A 74 1.53 -12.39 23.05
N VAL A 75 2.59 -11.72 22.65
CA VAL A 75 3.25 -12.00 21.36
C VAL A 75 3.93 -13.38 21.36
N ARG A 76 4.51 -13.83 22.50
CA ARG A 76 5.08 -15.17 22.63
C ARG A 76 4.01 -16.28 22.56
N ALA A 77 2.83 -16.05 23.12
CA ALA A 77 1.70 -16.96 22.98
C ALA A 77 1.23 -17.05 21.51
N ALA A 78 1.17 -15.91 20.81
CA ALA A 78 0.85 -15.89 19.37
C ALA A 78 1.90 -16.63 18.52
N LEU A 79 3.20 -16.46 18.82
CA LEU A 79 4.27 -17.23 18.17
C LEU A 79 4.15 -18.72 18.44
N ALA A 80 3.83 -19.14 19.66
CA ALA A 80 3.63 -20.55 20.00
C ALA A 80 2.44 -21.17 19.25
N GLU A 81 1.36 -20.42 19.06
CA GLU A 81 0.18 -20.85 18.28
C GLU A 81 0.49 -20.96 16.78
N ALA A 82 1.41 -20.15 16.25
CA ALA A 82 1.79 -20.15 14.85
C ALA A 82 2.70 -21.33 14.42
N ARG A 83 3.13 -22.20 15.35
CA ARG A 83 4.10 -23.28 15.08
C ARG A 83 3.66 -24.31 14.03
N ASP A 84 2.36 -24.50 13.89
CA ASP A 84 1.82 -25.47 12.94
C ASP A 84 1.49 -24.88 11.58
N ALA A 85 1.86 -23.61 11.34
CA ALA A 85 1.65 -22.97 10.05
C ALA A 85 2.63 -23.51 8.99
N ASP A 86 2.15 -23.58 7.75
CA ASP A 86 2.98 -23.94 6.59
C ASP A 86 3.80 -22.71 6.13
N VAL A 87 3.27 -21.51 6.39
CA VAL A 87 3.94 -20.22 6.11
C VAL A 87 3.75 -19.30 7.30
N VAL A 88 4.85 -18.72 7.78
CA VAL A 88 4.85 -17.66 8.79
C VAL A 88 5.33 -16.38 8.15
N VAL A 89 4.50 -15.35 8.21
CA VAL A 89 4.80 -14.02 7.67
C VAL A 89 4.96 -13.04 8.81
N LYS A 90 6.08 -12.32 8.85
CA LYS A 90 6.26 -11.12 9.67
C LYS A 90 6.23 -9.89 8.76
N ALA A 91 5.20 -9.09 8.88
CA ALA A 91 5.13 -7.81 8.17
C ALA A 91 5.94 -6.73 8.88
N SER A 92 6.57 -5.80 8.14
CA SER A 92 7.21 -4.62 8.75
C SER A 92 6.16 -3.71 9.39
N GLY A 93 6.59 -2.90 10.37
CA GLY A 93 5.75 -1.86 10.98
C GLY A 93 4.55 -2.40 11.76
N VAL A 94 4.69 -3.52 12.48
CA VAL A 94 3.69 -3.97 13.46
C VAL A 94 3.47 -2.87 14.51
N GLY A 95 4.56 -2.19 14.88
CA GLY A 95 4.58 -1.01 15.73
C GLY A 95 4.99 -1.32 17.18
N VAL A 96 4.76 -2.54 17.64
CA VAL A 96 5.23 -3.05 18.93
C VAL A 96 5.87 -4.42 18.75
N PHE A 97 6.92 -4.72 19.52
CA PHE A 97 7.68 -5.97 19.45
C PHE A 97 8.29 -6.27 18.09
N ASP A 98 8.53 -5.27 17.22
CA ASP A 98 9.07 -5.50 15.88
C ASP A 98 10.40 -6.27 15.93
N THR A 99 11.37 -5.82 16.74
CA THR A 99 12.68 -6.48 16.89
C THR A 99 12.56 -7.91 17.44
N LEU A 100 11.63 -8.15 18.38
CA LEU A 100 11.36 -9.49 18.92
C LEU A 100 10.79 -10.38 17.80
N LEU A 101 9.76 -9.91 17.10
CA LEU A 101 9.10 -10.66 16.03
C LEU A 101 10.07 -10.94 14.88
N GLU A 102 10.89 -9.95 14.47
CA GLU A 102 11.89 -10.10 13.39
C GLU A 102 12.84 -11.28 13.64
N ARG A 103 13.18 -11.53 14.91
CA ARG A 103 14.06 -12.62 15.30
C ARG A 103 13.31 -13.91 15.62
N GLU A 104 12.27 -13.84 16.45
CA GLU A 104 11.63 -15.04 17.02
C GLU A 104 10.79 -15.82 15.97
N VAL A 105 10.24 -15.16 14.93
CA VAL A 105 9.57 -15.89 13.83
C VAL A 105 10.52 -16.85 13.11
N LEU A 106 11.82 -16.54 13.06
CA LEU A 106 12.83 -17.40 12.43
C LEU A 106 13.00 -18.73 13.16
N THR A 107 12.66 -18.79 14.46
CA THR A 107 12.69 -20.04 15.24
C THR A 107 11.59 -21.02 14.84
N LEU A 108 10.59 -20.56 14.09
CA LEU A 108 9.51 -21.38 13.56
C LEU A 108 9.85 -22.03 12.21
N GLN A 109 11.01 -21.66 11.61
CA GLN A 109 11.47 -22.21 10.35
C GLN A 109 11.75 -23.71 10.46
N GLY A 110 11.29 -24.46 9.47
CA GLY A 110 11.45 -25.92 9.47
C GLY A 110 11.39 -26.52 8.07
N PRO A 111 11.45 -27.84 7.95
CA PRO A 111 11.37 -28.53 6.65
C PRO A 111 10.08 -28.26 5.89
N ASN A 112 8.98 -28.04 6.63
CA ASN A 112 7.62 -27.83 6.10
C ASN A 112 7.10 -26.41 6.37
N THR A 113 7.84 -25.56 7.06
CA THR A 113 7.44 -24.19 7.40
C THR A 113 8.39 -23.18 6.77
N ARG A 114 7.85 -22.29 5.95
CA ARG A 114 8.58 -21.15 5.40
C ARG A 114 8.35 -19.92 6.25
N VAL A 115 9.41 -19.14 6.46
CA VAL A 115 9.37 -17.87 7.17
C VAL A 115 9.69 -16.73 6.23
N ILE A 116 8.75 -15.80 6.10
CA ILE A 116 8.78 -14.70 5.14
C ILE A 116 8.78 -13.37 5.89
N PHE A 117 9.66 -12.47 5.51
CA PHE A 117 9.54 -11.06 5.87
C PHE A 117 8.76 -10.34 4.78
N TRP A 118 7.69 -9.62 5.17
CA TRP A 118 6.88 -8.85 4.24
C TRP A 118 7.00 -7.37 4.53
N ASP A 119 7.81 -6.68 3.75
CA ASP A 119 8.08 -5.27 3.97
C ASP A 119 7.05 -4.37 3.27
N VAL A 120 6.23 -3.71 4.06
CA VAL A 120 5.22 -2.77 3.57
C VAL A 120 5.73 -1.32 3.50
N ASP A 121 6.99 -1.07 3.87
CA ASP A 121 7.67 0.24 3.74
C ASP A 121 9.18 0.05 3.47
N ALA A 122 9.50 -0.73 2.44
CA ALA A 122 10.85 -1.17 2.12
C ALA A 122 11.87 -0.03 1.94
N PRO A 123 11.54 1.12 1.32
CA PRO A 123 12.44 2.26 1.29
C PRO A 123 12.87 2.73 2.68
N ALA A 124 11.94 2.85 3.62
CA ALA A 124 12.25 3.28 4.99
C ALA A 124 13.04 2.21 5.76
N THR A 125 12.71 0.93 5.57
CA THR A 125 13.45 -0.18 6.19
C THR A 125 14.90 -0.22 5.71
N LEU A 126 15.14 -0.11 4.40
CA LEU A 126 16.48 -0.12 3.83
C LEU A 126 17.29 1.10 4.27
N ASP A 127 16.70 2.30 4.26
CA ASP A 127 17.36 3.51 4.76
C ASP A 127 17.78 3.33 6.24
N ARG A 128 16.91 2.80 7.09
CA ARG A 128 17.20 2.53 8.50
C ARG A 128 18.38 1.57 8.66
N VAL A 129 18.34 0.42 7.99
CA VAL A 129 19.37 -0.62 8.09
C VAL A 129 20.72 -0.17 7.52
N GLN A 130 20.71 0.67 6.47
CA GLN A 130 21.93 1.23 5.88
C GLN A 130 22.56 2.30 6.76
N GLN A 131 21.75 3.17 7.38
CA GLN A 131 22.20 4.22 8.28
C GLN A 131 22.67 3.69 9.65
N HIS A 132 22.15 2.53 10.07
CA HIS A 132 22.48 1.89 11.35
C HIS A 132 23.06 0.49 11.13
N PRO A 133 24.40 0.36 10.94
CA PRO A 133 25.04 -0.94 10.71
C PRO A 133 24.81 -1.97 11.82
N ASP A 134 24.54 -1.52 13.04
CA ASP A 134 24.24 -2.36 14.22
C ASP A 134 22.75 -2.68 14.38
N ASP A 135 21.91 -2.30 13.41
CA ASP A 135 20.48 -2.64 13.45
C ASP A 135 20.29 -4.16 13.52
N PRO A 136 19.63 -4.69 14.56
CA PRO A 136 19.49 -6.14 14.76
C PRO A 136 18.77 -6.84 13.62
N PHE A 137 17.89 -6.16 12.88
CA PHE A 137 17.21 -6.72 11.72
C PHE A 137 18.18 -7.09 10.59
N ARG A 138 19.30 -6.38 10.48
CA ARG A 138 20.33 -6.67 9.46
C ARG A 138 20.81 -8.12 9.53
N GLN A 139 20.95 -8.68 10.74
CA GLN A 139 21.37 -10.06 10.92
C GLN A 139 20.28 -11.08 10.59
N CYS A 140 19.02 -10.67 10.66
CA CYS A 140 17.86 -11.52 10.34
C CYS A 140 17.62 -11.66 8.83
N ILE A 141 17.99 -10.65 8.02
CA ILE A 141 17.71 -10.59 6.59
C ILE A 141 18.16 -11.87 5.83
N PRO A 142 19.39 -12.38 6.00
CA PRO A 142 19.83 -13.59 5.30
C PRO A 142 19.13 -14.88 5.75
N GLU A 143 18.49 -14.87 6.91
CA GLU A 143 17.85 -16.04 7.50
C GLU A 143 16.44 -16.29 6.96
N TYR A 144 15.72 -15.25 6.52
CA TYR A 144 14.41 -15.40 5.91
C TYR A 144 14.46 -16.23 4.62
N ASP A 145 13.46 -17.08 4.41
CA ASP A 145 13.33 -17.87 3.17
C ASP A 145 13.04 -16.98 1.96
N LEU A 146 12.30 -15.88 2.19
CA LEU A 146 11.87 -14.95 1.17
C LEU A 146 11.55 -13.59 1.79
N ILE A 147 11.91 -12.51 1.10
CA ILE A 147 11.44 -11.17 1.41
C ILE A 147 10.43 -10.75 0.34
N LEU A 148 9.26 -10.33 0.77
CA LEU A 148 8.25 -9.72 -0.09
C LEU A 148 8.15 -8.23 0.22
N THR A 149 7.99 -7.39 -0.81
CA THR A 149 7.86 -5.95 -0.62
C THR A 149 6.63 -5.43 -1.38
N TYR A 150 5.96 -4.42 -0.86
CA TYR A 150 4.80 -3.89 -1.57
C TYR A 150 5.13 -2.72 -2.51
N GLY A 151 6.41 -2.38 -2.64
CA GLY A 151 6.91 -1.32 -3.53
C GLY A 151 8.43 -1.34 -3.66
N GLY A 152 8.96 -0.38 -4.43
CA GLY A 152 10.39 -0.11 -4.58
C GLY A 152 11.12 -0.88 -5.69
N GLY A 153 10.45 -1.82 -6.36
CA GLY A 153 10.98 -2.51 -7.54
C GLY A 153 12.41 -3.01 -7.44
N LEU A 154 13.13 -2.95 -8.56
CA LEU A 154 14.51 -3.41 -8.65
C LEU A 154 15.49 -2.71 -7.68
N PRO A 155 15.40 -1.40 -7.39
CA PRO A 155 16.26 -0.77 -6.39
C PRO A 155 16.14 -1.40 -5.00
N VAL A 156 14.93 -1.71 -4.56
CA VAL A 156 14.68 -2.38 -3.27
C VAL A 156 15.17 -3.82 -3.29
N VAL A 157 14.94 -4.55 -4.38
CA VAL A 157 15.44 -5.92 -4.54
C VAL A 157 16.97 -5.96 -4.40
N LYS A 158 17.67 -5.11 -5.15
CA LYS A 158 19.15 -5.00 -5.05
C LYS A 158 19.61 -4.60 -3.65
N GLY A 159 18.87 -3.71 -2.98
CA GLY A 159 19.16 -3.32 -1.61
C GLY A 159 19.13 -4.51 -0.64
N TYR A 160 18.08 -5.34 -0.71
CA TYR A 160 17.97 -6.54 0.10
C TYR A 160 18.99 -7.63 -0.27
N GLU A 161 19.27 -7.83 -1.55
CA GLU A 161 20.30 -8.77 -2.02
C GLU A 161 21.70 -8.37 -1.51
N ALA A 162 22.02 -7.08 -1.54
CA ALA A 162 23.27 -6.54 -0.98
C ALA A 162 23.40 -6.76 0.54
N LEU A 163 22.28 -6.89 1.25
CA LEU A 163 22.21 -7.24 2.67
C LEU A 163 22.18 -8.77 2.92
N GLY A 164 22.29 -9.58 1.86
CA GLY A 164 22.35 -11.03 1.95
C GLY A 164 21.01 -11.75 1.90
N ALA A 165 19.93 -11.08 1.52
CA ALA A 165 18.64 -11.74 1.34
C ALA A 165 18.72 -12.89 0.33
N ARG A 166 18.12 -14.03 0.64
CA ARG A 166 18.10 -15.22 -0.24
C ARG A 166 17.30 -14.97 -1.51
N ALA A 167 16.17 -14.25 -1.39
CA ALA A 167 15.34 -13.76 -2.48
C ALA A 167 14.52 -12.57 -2.00
N CYS A 168 14.27 -11.60 -2.89
CA CYS A 168 13.39 -10.47 -2.64
C CYS A 168 12.49 -10.26 -3.85
N VAL A 169 11.16 -10.18 -3.65
CA VAL A 169 10.19 -10.05 -4.74
C VAL A 169 9.14 -9.00 -4.40
N PRO A 170 8.94 -7.99 -5.27
CA PRO A 170 7.86 -7.03 -5.11
C PRO A 170 6.49 -7.66 -5.36
N ILE A 171 5.58 -7.46 -4.40
CA ILE A 171 4.15 -7.75 -4.50
C ILE A 171 3.42 -6.43 -4.31
N TYR A 172 3.28 -5.71 -5.39
CA TYR A 172 2.75 -4.34 -5.39
C TYR A 172 1.34 -4.24 -4.82
N ASN A 173 0.96 -3.04 -4.41
CA ASN A 173 -0.43 -2.67 -4.19
C ASN A 173 -1.28 -3.04 -5.42
N ALA A 174 -2.58 -3.15 -5.22
CA ALA A 174 -3.51 -3.54 -6.26
C ALA A 174 -4.94 -3.04 -5.97
N LEU A 175 -5.81 -3.20 -6.92
CA LEU A 175 -7.23 -2.94 -6.77
C LEU A 175 -7.94 -4.14 -6.10
N ASP A 176 -8.81 -3.83 -5.12
CA ASP A 176 -9.94 -4.71 -4.77
C ASP A 176 -11.21 -4.21 -5.48
N PRO A 177 -11.67 -4.87 -6.54
CA PRO A 177 -12.83 -4.42 -7.29
C PRO A 177 -14.15 -4.47 -6.51
N LYS A 178 -14.15 -5.12 -5.34
CA LYS A 178 -15.32 -5.18 -4.44
C LYS A 178 -15.43 -3.97 -3.54
N THR A 179 -14.33 -3.24 -3.33
CA THR A 179 -14.30 -2.07 -2.45
C THR A 179 -14.20 -0.76 -3.23
N HIS A 180 -13.50 -0.77 -4.39
CA HIS A 180 -13.30 0.44 -5.19
C HIS A 180 -13.84 0.22 -6.61
N TYR A 181 -14.93 0.94 -6.91
CA TYR A 181 -15.71 0.87 -8.15
C TYR A 181 -16.43 2.19 -8.40
N PRO A 182 -16.88 2.48 -9.65
CA PRO A 182 -17.63 3.68 -9.96
C PRO A 182 -18.96 3.74 -9.20
N VAL A 183 -19.27 4.91 -8.67
CA VAL A 183 -20.53 5.23 -8.01
C VAL A 183 -21.12 6.51 -8.59
N GLU A 184 -22.36 6.84 -8.25
CA GLU A 184 -22.96 8.11 -8.60
C GLU A 184 -22.21 9.27 -7.95
N SER A 185 -22.22 10.43 -8.62
CA SER A 185 -21.60 11.66 -8.12
C SER A 185 -22.27 12.12 -6.82
N ASP A 186 -21.48 12.56 -5.87
CA ASP A 186 -21.94 13.09 -4.58
C ASP A 186 -21.71 14.60 -4.51
N PRO A 187 -22.76 15.42 -4.31
CA PRO A 187 -22.63 16.88 -4.25
C PRO A 187 -21.60 17.40 -3.23
N ARG A 188 -21.29 16.62 -2.18
CA ARG A 188 -20.27 16.97 -1.19
C ARG A 188 -18.85 17.06 -1.78
N PHE A 189 -18.61 16.36 -2.87
CA PHE A 189 -17.30 16.22 -3.48
C PHE A 189 -17.17 16.86 -4.86
N VAL A 190 -18.09 17.73 -5.22
CA VAL A 190 -18.00 18.48 -6.48
C VAL A 190 -16.82 19.46 -6.41
N GLY A 191 -15.91 19.36 -7.36
CA GLY A 191 -14.71 20.18 -7.44
C GLY A 191 -13.87 19.92 -8.68
N THR A 192 -12.83 20.70 -8.85
CA THR A 192 -11.89 20.52 -9.97
C THR A 192 -10.81 19.52 -9.62
N LEU A 193 -10.17 19.65 -8.44
CA LEU A 193 -9.11 18.76 -7.98
C LEU A 193 -9.38 18.29 -6.56
N GLY A 194 -9.43 16.96 -6.36
CA GLY A 194 -9.51 16.33 -5.05
C GLY A 194 -8.17 15.74 -4.61
N PHE A 195 -7.69 16.07 -3.41
CA PHE A 195 -6.59 15.37 -2.76
C PHE A 195 -7.05 14.78 -1.44
N LEU A 196 -6.87 13.48 -1.27
CA LEU A 196 -7.20 12.76 -0.04
C LEU A 196 -5.95 12.12 0.55
N GLY A 197 -5.49 12.62 1.67
CA GLY A 197 -4.33 12.08 2.37
C GLY A 197 -4.06 12.80 3.68
N ASN A 198 -3.66 12.06 4.71
CA ASN A 198 -3.27 12.63 5.98
C ASN A 198 -2.01 13.50 5.80
N ARG A 199 -1.87 14.52 6.61
CA ARG A 199 -0.63 15.30 6.69
C ARG A 199 0.49 14.41 7.24
N LEU A 200 1.57 14.26 6.46
CA LEU A 200 2.76 13.52 6.85
C LEU A 200 3.98 14.43 6.65
N PRO A 201 4.93 14.49 7.60
CA PRO A 201 6.10 15.38 7.52
C PRO A 201 6.90 15.21 6.22
N ASP A 202 7.10 13.97 5.78
CA ASP A 202 7.86 13.61 4.58
C ASP A 202 7.08 13.76 3.26
N ARG A 203 5.84 14.27 3.31
CA ARG A 203 5.02 14.58 2.13
C ARG A 203 4.52 16.02 2.09
N GLU A 204 4.60 16.75 3.19
CA GLU A 204 4.00 18.07 3.34
C GLU A 204 4.52 19.08 2.29
N ALA A 205 5.84 19.15 2.08
CA ALA A 205 6.43 20.03 1.07
C ALA A 205 5.90 19.73 -0.33
N ARG A 206 5.73 18.44 -0.66
CA ARG A 206 5.19 18.00 -1.95
C ARG A 206 3.70 18.38 -2.10
N VAL A 207 2.92 18.32 -1.01
CA VAL A 207 1.52 18.79 -1.05
C VAL A 207 1.45 20.30 -1.27
N HIS A 208 2.39 21.06 -0.70
CA HIS A 208 2.47 22.49 -1.01
C HIS A 208 2.70 22.74 -2.51
N THR A 209 3.66 22.06 -3.12
CA THR A 209 4.00 22.22 -4.54
C THR A 209 2.88 21.71 -5.48
N PHE A 210 2.34 20.52 -5.25
CA PHE A 210 1.42 19.89 -6.20
C PHE A 210 -0.07 20.22 -5.95
N PHE A 211 -0.43 20.77 -4.80
CA PHE A 211 -1.81 21.09 -4.46
C PHE A 211 -2.03 22.58 -4.13
N PHE A 212 -1.30 23.12 -3.15
CA PHE A 212 -1.56 24.49 -2.69
C PHE A 212 -1.04 25.57 -3.65
N GLU A 213 0.09 25.38 -4.33
CA GLU A 213 0.57 26.31 -5.37
C GLU A 213 -0.41 26.36 -6.56
N PRO A 214 -0.86 25.23 -7.13
CA PRO A 214 -1.94 25.22 -8.12
C PRO A 214 -3.23 25.88 -7.64
N ALA A 215 -3.64 25.68 -6.39
CA ALA A 215 -4.83 26.33 -5.85
C ALA A 215 -4.71 27.84 -5.80
N ARG A 216 -3.52 28.39 -5.46
CA ARG A 216 -3.27 29.83 -5.51
C ARG A 216 -3.26 30.40 -6.93
N ALA A 217 -2.73 29.63 -7.89
CA ALA A 217 -2.61 30.03 -9.29
C ALA A 217 -3.93 29.96 -10.08
N LEU A 218 -4.91 29.22 -9.56
CA LEU A 218 -6.20 28.95 -10.22
C LEU A 218 -7.36 29.29 -9.25
N PRO A 219 -7.56 30.56 -8.88
CA PRO A 219 -8.57 30.96 -7.89
C PRO A 219 -10.02 30.67 -8.35
N GLU A 220 -10.24 30.52 -9.65
CA GLU A 220 -11.53 30.16 -10.26
C GLU A 220 -11.87 28.67 -10.17
N HIS A 221 -10.90 27.80 -9.84
CA HIS A 221 -11.10 26.38 -9.67
C HIS A 221 -11.35 26.02 -8.21
N HIS A 222 -12.15 25.00 -7.97
CA HIS A 222 -12.48 24.51 -6.64
C HIS A 222 -11.67 23.28 -6.28
N PHE A 223 -10.93 23.35 -5.17
CA PHE A 223 -10.03 22.31 -4.67
C PHE A 223 -10.61 21.68 -3.40
N LEU A 224 -10.50 20.35 -3.29
CA LEU A 224 -10.99 19.56 -2.15
C LEU A 224 -9.82 18.92 -1.43
N LEU A 225 -9.66 19.21 -0.14
CA LEU A 225 -8.62 18.64 0.72
C LEU A 225 -9.25 17.75 1.78
N GLY A 226 -9.06 16.44 1.64
CA GLY A 226 -9.46 15.45 2.64
C GLY A 226 -8.27 14.84 3.36
N GLY A 227 -8.48 14.37 4.59
CA GLY A 227 -7.47 13.74 5.43
C GLY A 227 -7.25 14.48 6.75
N SER A 228 -6.65 13.80 7.73
CA SER A 228 -6.41 14.35 9.07
C SER A 228 -5.08 15.11 9.14
N GLY A 229 -5.00 16.03 10.10
CA GLY A 229 -3.78 16.80 10.43
C GLY A 229 -3.58 18.08 9.61
N TRP A 230 -4.55 18.46 8.78
CA TRP A 230 -4.49 19.69 7.99
C TRP A 230 -5.16 20.89 8.67
N GLU A 231 -5.95 20.68 9.70
CA GLU A 231 -6.83 21.68 10.34
C GLU A 231 -6.13 22.99 10.72
N GLN A 232 -4.89 22.87 11.21
CA GLN A 232 -4.10 24.01 11.68
C GLN A 232 -2.90 24.34 10.75
N HIS A 233 -2.70 23.54 9.71
CA HIS A 233 -1.50 23.61 8.87
C HIS A 233 -1.80 23.92 7.40
N ALA A 234 -3.03 23.70 6.95
CA ALA A 234 -3.43 24.04 5.59
C ALA A 234 -3.48 25.57 5.40
N PRO A 235 -2.90 26.11 4.33
CA PRO A 235 -3.10 27.52 3.96
C PRO A 235 -4.58 27.82 3.79
N GLN A 236 -5.03 28.98 4.33
CA GLN A 236 -6.39 29.46 4.15
C GLN A 236 -6.53 30.07 2.75
N LEU A 237 -7.09 29.31 1.82
CA LEU A 237 -7.35 29.71 0.45
C LEU A 237 -8.86 29.66 0.19
N PRO A 238 -9.48 30.72 -0.40
CA PRO A 238 -10.93 30.82 -0.53
C PRO A 238 -11.53 29.75 -1.46
N ASN A 239 -10.73 29.17 -2.34
CA ASN A 239 -11.12 28.14 -3.29
C ASN A 239 -10.73 26.73 -2.86
N VAL A 240 -10.27 26.53 -1.61
CA VAL A 240 -9.96 25.21 -1.02
C VAL A 240 -10.98 24.89 0.05
N THR A 241 -11.71 23.78 -0.13
CA THR A 241 -12.59 23.22 0.91
C THR A 241 -11.85 22.13 1.65
N TYR A 242 -11.66 22.31 2.96
CA TYR A 242 -11.14 21.28 3.83
C TYR A 242 -12.29 20.39 4.35
N LEU A 243 -12.21 19.09 4.04
CA LEU A 243 -13.26 18.11 4.35
C LEU A 243 -13.01 17.36 5.66
N GLY A 244 -11.81 17.48 6.23
CA GLY A 244 -11.41 16.64 7.36
C GLY A 244 -11.26 15.18 6.95
N HIS A 245 -11.52 14.28 7.89
CA HIS A 245 -11.46 12.85 7.64
C HIS A 245 -12.57 12.39 6.69
N VAL A 246 -12.18 11.80 5.56
CA VAL A 246 -13.11 11.15 4.62
C VAL A 246 -13.11 9.65 4.92
N TYR A 247 -14.26 9.10 5.28
CA TYR A 247 -14.40 7.69 5.63
C TYR A 247 -14.28 6.77 4.41
N THR A 248 -13.81 5.56 4.59
CA THR A 248 -13.59 4.57 3.51
C THR A 248 -14.85 4.34 2.65
N ARG A 249 -16.05 4.36 3.25
CA ARG A 249 -17.33 4.26 2.54
C ARG A 249 -17.56 5.37 1.53
N ASP A 250 -16.96 6.54 1.71
CA ASP A 250 -17.08 7.72 0.86
C ASP A 250 -15.94 7.83 -0.17
N HIS A 251 -14.92 6.97 -0.11
CA HIS A 251 -13.73 7.04 -1.00
C HIS A 251 -14.10 6.93 -2.48
N ASN A 252 -15.07 6.08 -2.84
CA ASN A 252 -15.49 5.94 -4.24
C ASN A 252 -16.13 7.24 -4.76
N ALA A 253 -17.02 7.84 -3.97
CA ALA A 253 -17.65 9.11 -4.32
C ALA A 253 -16.62 10.26 -4.35
N PHE A 254 -15.70 10.32 -3.37
CA PHE A 254 -14.61 11.29 -3.37
C PHE A 254 -13.71 11.15 -4.59
N ASN A 255 -13.36 9.94 -5.01
CA ASN A 255 -12.52 9.72 -6.18
C ASN A 255 -13.25 10.02 -7.49
N GLY A 256 -14.53 9.64 -7.62
CA GLY A 256 -15.28 9.70 -8.88
C GLY A 256 -16.05 11.00 -9.14
N THR A 257 -16.24 11.89 -8.14
CA THR A 257 -17.03 13.10 -8.30
C THR A 257 -16.26 14.30 -8.80
N PRO A 258 -15.04 14.63 -8.28
CA PRO A 258 -14.27 15.75 -8.82
C PRO A 258 -13.88 15.52 -10.28
N LEU A 259 -13.55 16.58 -11.01
CA LEU A 259 -13.04 16.45 -12.37
C LEU A 259 -11.80 15.55 -12.44
N THR A 260 -10.92 15.68 -11.44
CA THR A 260 -9.73 14.85 -11.30
C THR A 260 -9.33 14.71 -9.83
N VAL A 261 -8.55 13.68 -9.52
CA VAL A 261 -7.96 13.48 -8.19
C VAL A 261 -6.44 13.44 -8.27
N LEU A 262 -5.80 13.80 -7.18
CA LEU A 262 -4.35 13.93 -7.09
C LEU A 262 -3.75 12.81 -6.23
N ASN A 263 -2.71 12.16 -6.74
CA ASN A 263 -1.79 11.33 -5.95
C ASN A 263 -0.48 12.08 -5.74
N ILE A 264 0.04 12.04 -4.54
CA ILE A 264 1.36 12.56 -4.18
C ILE A 264 2.04 11.50 -3.32
N ASN A 265 3.12 10.94 -3.83
CA ASN A 265 3.92 9.98 -3.09
C ASN A 265 4.69 10.66 -1.95
N ARG A 266 5.04 9.88 -0.92
CA ARG A 266 6.03 10.27 0.09
C ARG A 266 7.39 10.44 -0.58
N GLU A 267 8.24 11.31 -0.02
CA GLU A 267 9.56 11.59 -0.60
C GLU A 267 10.41 10.31 -0.77
N SER A 268 10.42 9.44 0.25
CA SER A 268 11.13 8.16 0.18
C SER A 268 10.63 7.28 -0.96
N MET A 269 9.30 7.17 -1.15
CA MET A 269 8.71 6.37 -2.21
C MET A 269 9.01 6.93 -3.60
N ALA A 270 8.94 8.26 -3.76
CA ALA A 270 9.26 8.93 -5.03
C ALA A 270 10.73 8.75 -5.41
N ARG A 271 11.64 8.82 -4.43
CA ARG A 271 13.09 8.66 -4.64
C ARG A 271 13.48 7.24 -5.08
N TYR A 272 12.89 6.21 -4.47
CA TYR A 272 13.15 4.82 -4.86
C TYR A 272 12.44 4.42 -6.15
N GLY A 273 11.35 5.09 -6.50
CA GLY A 273 10.51 4.70 -7.62
C GLY A 273 9.74 3.39 -7.35
N PHE A 274 9.06 2.88 -8.37
CA PHE A 274 8.35 1.60 -8.35
C PHE A 274 7.48 1.38 -7.09
N SER A 275 6.92 2.46 -6.55
CA SER A 275 6.20 2.44 -5.27
C SER A 275 4.80 3.07 -5.44
N PRO A 276 3.88 2.41 -6.18
CA PRO A 276 2.53 2.94 -6.37
C PRO A 276 1.80 3.02 -5.02
N ALA A 277 1.30 4.21 -4.68
CA ALA A 277 0.42 4.36 -3.54
C ALA A 277 -0.91 3.62 -3.79
N THR A 278 -1.62 3.22 -2.73
CA THR A 278 -2.96 2.62 -2.83
C THR A 278 -3.91 3.49 -3.64
N ARG A 279 -3.78 4.82 -3.55
CA ARG A 279 -4.55 5.81 -4.29
C ARG A 279 -4.55 5.58 -5.80
N VAL A 280 -3.43 5.15 -6.39
CA VAL A 280 -3.33 4.86 -7.84
C VAL A 280 -4.37 3.83 -8.25
N PHE A 281 -4.51 2.77 -7.47
CA PHE A 281 -5.46 1.68 -7.75
C PHE A 281 -6.89 2.04 -7.34
N GLU A 282 -7.08 2.73 -6.23
CA GLU A 282 -8.38 3.15 -5.72
C GLU A 282 -9.06 4.15 -6.67
N ALA A 283 -8.32 5.16 -7.15
CA ALA A 283 -8.81 6.14 -8.10
C ALA A 283 -9.14 5.49 -9.45
N ALA A 284 -8.25 4.65 -9.98
CA ALA A 284 -8.50 3.92 -11.21
C ALA A 284 -9.70 2.96 -11.07
N GLY A 285 -9.86 2.28 -9.93
CA GLY A 285 -11.02 1.45 -9.62
C GLY A 285 -12.34 2.22 -9.69
N ALA A 286 -12.36 3.44 -9.17
CA ALA A 286 -13.50 4.36 -9.25
C ALA A 286 -13.70 4.99 -10.64
N ALA A 287 -12.86 4.67 -11.65
CA ALA A 287 -12.79 5.30 -12.96
C ALA A 287 -12.51 6.80 -12.91
N ALA A 288 -11.80 7.27 -11.91
CA ALA A 288 -11.42 8.67 -11.77
C ALA A 288 -10.24 9.01 -12.68
N CYS A 289 -10.21 10.23 -13.23
CA CYS A 289 -9.02 10.79 -13.81
C CYS A 289 -8.01 11.06 -12.69
N LEU A 290 -6.79 10.54 -12.82
CA LEU A 290 -5.73 10.69 -11.84
C LEU A 290 -4.63 11.61 -12.37
N ILE A 291 -4.32 12.69 -11.65
CA ILE A 291 -3.04 13.35 -11.75
C ILE A 291 -2.11 12.74 -10.70
N THR A 292 -0.91 12.35 -11.05
CA THR A 292 0.08 11.82 -10.11
C THR A 292 1.43 12.51 -10.28
N ASP A 293 2.16 12.71 -9.18
CA ASP A 293 3.57 13.04 -9.25
C ASP A 293 4.31 11.97 -10.07
N THR A 294 5.35 12.38 -10.79
CA THR A 294 6.16 11.46 -11.59
C THR A 294 7.12 10.68 -10.71
N TRP A 295 7.23 9.37 -10.94
CA TRP A 295 8.16 8.46 -10.30
C TRP A 295 8.54 7.33 -11.25
N GLU A 296 9.74 6.77 -11.08
CA GLU A 296 10.26 5.69 -11.92
C GLU A 296 9.38 4.44 -11.83
N GLY A 297 8.98 3.89 -12.98
CA GLY A 297 8.13 2.70 -13.09
C GLY A 297 6.63 2.98 -13.03
N LEU A 298 6.18 4.23 -13.18
CA LEU A 298 4.75 4.57 -13.29
C LEU A 298 4.08 3.79 -14.43
N GLU A 299 4.78 3.67 -15.55
CA GLU A 299 4.32 3.02 -16.78
C GLU A 299 4.01 1.53 -16.62
N LEU A 300 4.56 0.89 -15.58
CA LEU A 300 4.21 -0.49 -15.23
C LEU A 300 2.75 -0.63 -14.77
N PHE A 301 2.14 0.47 -14.35
CA PHE A 301 0.79 0.48 -13.77
C PHE A 301 -0.19 1.25 -14.61
N LEU A 302 0.16 2.44 -15.05
CA LEU A 302 -0.68 3.36 -15.83
C LEU A 302 0.16 4.10 -16.87
N GLU A 303 -0.33 4.17 -18.10
CA GLU A 303 0.33 4.90 -19.18
C GLU A 303 0.08 6.40 -19.06
N PRO A 304 1.15 7.23 -18.89
CA PRO A 304 1.00 8.67 -18.82
C PRO A 304 0.41 9.30 -20.09
N GLY A 305 -0.56 10.19 -19.91
CA GLY A 305 -1.30 10.86 -20.99
C GLY A 305 -2.54 10.12 -21.47
N GLU A 306 -2.62 8.79 -21.27
CA GLU A 306 -3.73 7.95 -21.68
C GLU A 306 -4.52 7.36 -20.52
N GLU A 307 -3.84 6.92 -19.45
CA GLU A 307 -4.43 6.25 -18.29
C GLU A 307 -4.25 7.07 -16.99
N CYS A 308 -3.32 8.03 -16.99
CA CYS A 308 -3.16 9.03 -15.95
C CYS A 308 -2.51 10.29 -16.53
N LEU A 309 -2.47 11.36 -15.74
CA LEU A 309 -1.72 12.57 -16.06
C LEU A 309 -0.54 12.67 -15.08
N SER A 310 0.70 12.68 -15.58
CA SER A 310 1.90 12.81 -14.76
C SER A 310 2.33 14.27 -14.63
N ALA A 311 2.81 14.64 -13.45
CA ALA A 311 3.28 15.98 -13.13
C ALA A 311 4.65 15.93 -12.44
N TYR A 312 5.60 16.74 -12.90
CA TYR A 312 6.92 16.90 -12.26
C TYR A 312 6.90 17.97 -11.17
N ASN A 313 5.96 18.91 -11.26
CA ASN A 313 5.84 20.07 -10.37
C ASN A 313 4.42 20.66 -10.40
N GLY A 314 4.21 21.75 -9.64
CA GLY A 314 2.91 22.43 -9.58
C GLY A 314 2.48 23.06 -10.92
N ASP A 315 3.42 23.53 -11.74
CA ASP A 315 3.10 24.11 -13.05
C ASP A 315 2.50 23.07 -14.01
N ASP A 316 2.95 21.83 -13.94
CA ASP A 316 2.35 20.74 -14.70
C ASP A 316 0.91 20.47 -14.25
N VAL A 317 0.65 20.50 -12.95
CA VAL A 317 -0.73 20.37 -12.42
C VAL A 317 -1.60 21.52 -12.92
N ILE A 318 -1.10 22.76 -12.86
CA ILE A 318 -1.81 23.96 -13.38
C ILE A 318 -2.14 23.78 -14.86
N ARG A 319 -1.19 23.34 -15.68
CA ARG A 319 -1.40 23.12 -17.11
C ARG A 319 -2.46 22.02 -17.34
N HIS A 320 -2.35 20.89 -16.64
CA HIS A 320 -3.35 19.82 -16.75
C HIS A 320 -4.76 20.33 -16.38
N LEU A 321 -4.91 21.08 -15.30
CA LEU A 321 -6.21 21.59 -14.87
C LEU A 321 -6.83 22.60 -15.85
N ARG A 322 -6.01 23.40 -16.55
CA ARG A 322 -6.49 24.32 -17.59
C ARG A 322 -6.95 23.62 -18.86
N ASP A 323 -6.27 22.52 -19.22
CA ASP A 323 -6.50 21.82 -20.49
C ASP A 323 -7.48 20.66 -20.37
N LEU A 324 -7.78 20.20 -19.13
CA LEU A 324 -8.58 19.02 -18.89
C LEU A 324 -10.07 19.29 -19.04
N THR A 325 -10.68 18.70 -20.06
CA THR A 325 -12.13 18.71 -20.22
C THR A 325 -12.79 17.53 -19.47
N PRO A 326 -14.08 17.64 -19.06
CA PRO A 326 -14.80 16.53 -18.43
C PRO A 326 -14.81 15.26 -19.28
N GLU A 327 -14.91 15.39 -20.60
CA GLU A 327 -14.89 14.25 -21.50
C GLU A 327 -13.53 13.54 -21.49
N ARG A 328 -12.41 14.31 -21.59
CA ARG A 328 -11.06 13.76 -21.51
C ARG A 328 -10.79 13.09 -20.17
N ALA A 329 -11.19 13.72 -19.07
CA ALA A 329 -11.07 13.15 -17.73
C ALA A 329 -11.78 11.79 -17.64
N ARG A 330 -13.00 11.72 -18.15
CA ARG A 330 -13.78 10.45 -18.18
C ARG A 330 -13.09 9.38 -19.00
N LEU A 331 -12.52 9.71 -20.17
CA LEU A 331 -11.82 8.75 -21.04
C LEU A 331 -10.57 8.21 -20.35
N ILE A 332 -9.75 9.06 -19.74
CA ILE A 332 -8.55 8.69 -18.97
C ILE A 332 -8.93 7.77 -17.81
N GLY A 333 -9.92 8.15 -16.99
CA GLY A 333 -10.36 7.33 -15.85
C GLY A 333 -10.88 5.95 -16.27
N GLN A 334 -11.61 5.87 -17.40
CA GLN A 334 -12.07 4.59 -17.95
C GLN A 334 -10.91 3.74 -18.49
N ALA A 335 -9.90 4.34 -19.11
CA ALA A 335 -8.71 3.63 -19.59
C ALA A 335 -7.92 3.07 -18.41
N ALA A 336 -7.66 3.91 -17.38
CA ALA A 336 -7.03 3.49 -16.14
C ALA A 336 -7.75 2.29 -15.50
N ARG A 337 -9.08 2.36 -15.39
CA ARG A 337 -9.87 1.27 -14.81
C ARG A 337 -9.73 -0.03 -15.59
N ARG A 338 -9.77 0.02 -16.93
CA ARG A 338 -9.60 -1.18 -17.77
C ARG A 338 -8.23 -1.82 -17.53
N ARG A 339 -7.16 -1.03 -17.53
CA ARG A 339 -5.79 -1.50 -17.28
C ARG A 339 -5.66 -2.17 -15.92
N ILE A 340 -6.10 -1.48 -14.87
CA ILE A 340 -5.95 -1.97 -13.50
C ILE A 340 -6.80 -3.23 -13.24
N LEU A 341 -8.00 -3.33 -13.80
CA LEU A 341 -8.81 -4.55 -13.71
C LEU A 341 -8.18 -5.73 -14.44
N ALA A 342 -7.53 -5.49 -15.56
CA ALA A 342 -6.90 -6.55 -16.37
C ALA A 342 -5.61 -7.10 -15.74
N GLU A 343 -4.83 -6.27 -15.01
CA GLU A 343 -3.46 -6.63 -14.66
C GLU A 343 -3.10 -6.42 -13.19
N HIS A 344 -3.84 -5.57 -12.45
CA HIS A 344 -3.41 -5.08 -11.15
C HIS A 344 -4.50 -5.20 -10.07
N THR A 345 -5.15 -6.35 -9.97
CA THR A 345 -6.05 -6.67 -8.86
C THR A 345 -5.34 -7.53 -7.80
N TYR A 346 -5.87 -7.57 -6.57
CA TYR A 346 -5.35 -8.49 -5.55
C TYR A 346 -5.48 -9.97 -5.93
N ALA A 347 -6.37 -10.33 -6.87
CA ALA A 347 -6.42 -11.68 -7.42
C ALA A 347 -5.14 -12.02 -8.20
N HIS A 348 -4.60 -11.07 -8.99
CA HIS A 348 -3.31 -11.22 -9.68
C HIS A 348 -2.15 -11.32 -8.69
N ARG A 349 -2.15 -10.48 -7.63
CA ARG A 349 -1.12 -10.53 -6.59
C ARG A 349 -1.16 -11.84 -5.80
N ALA A 350 -2.35 -12.33 -5.46
CA ALA A 350 -2.50 -13.61 -4.77
C ALA A 350 -1.98 -14.78 -5.62
N ALA A 351 -2.24 -14.77 -6.93
CA ALA A 351 -1.67 -15.78 -7.84
C ALA A 351 -0.13 -15.71 -7.90
N GLN A 352 0.43 -14.49 -7.89
CA GLN A 352 1.87 -14.27 -7.85
C GLN A 352 2.48 -14.79 -6.53
N VAL A 353 1.87 -14.45 -5.39
CA VAL A 353 2.30 -14.93 -4.07
C VAL A 353 2.21 -16.46 -3.99
N GLU A 354 1.09 -17.05 -4.41
CA GLU A 354 0.90 -18.50 -4.40
C GLU A 354 1.99 -19.21 -5.22
N ALA A 355 2.32 -18.71 -6.40
CA ALA A 355 3.41 -19.27 -7.21
C ALA A 355 4.76 -19.23 -6.46
N LEU A 356 5.06 -18.15 -5.72
CA LEU A 356 6.26 -18.06 -4.91
C LEU A 356 6.23 -19.00 -3.71
N LEU A 357 5.07 -19.18 -3.08
CA LEU A 357 4.91 -20.08 -1.92
C LEU A 357 5.10 -21.56 -2.30
N TYR A 358 4.77 -21.95 -3.51
CA TYR A 358 4.98 -23.33 -4.00
C TYR A 358 6.31 -23.52 -4.75
N ALA A 359 7.00 -22.45 -5.14
CA ALA A 359 8.29 -22.53 -5.80
C ALA A 359 9.33 -23.20 -4.88
N THR A 360 10.21 -24.03 -5.43
CA THR A 360 11.37 -24.55 -4.68
C THR A 360 12.35 -23.41 -4.38
N ARG A 361 13.18 -23.60 -3.35
CA ARG A 361 14.24 -22.60 -3.03
C ARG A 361 15.16 -22.29 -4.22
N HIS A 362 15.27 -23.21 -5.17
CA HIS A 362 16.13 -23.06 -6.37
C HIS A 362 15.44 -22.22 -7.46
N THR A 363 14.13 -22.38 -7.65
CA THR A 363 13.34 -21.68 -8.69
C THR A 363 12.94 -20.26 -8.32
N LEU A 364 13.07 -19.84 -7.06
CA LEU A 364 12.70 -18.48 -6.63
C LEU A 364 13.53 -17.39 -7.35
N ARG A 365 14.81 -17.65 -7.66
CA ARG A 365 15.67 -16.71 -8.42
C ARG A 365 15.30 -16.62 -9.89
N GLU A 366 14.92 -17.73 -10.51
CA GLU A 366 14.58 -17.80 -11.95
C GLU A 366 13.24 -17.13 -12.24
N VAL A 367 12.22 -17.33 -11.40
CA VAL A 367 10.87 -16.77 -11.57
C VAL A 367 10.86 -15.24 -11.58
N TYR A 368 11.82 -14.59 -10.91
CA TYR A 368 11.89 -13.13 -10.88
C TYR A 368 12.59 -12.54 -12.11
N HIS A 369 13.70 -13.12 -12.54
CA HIS A 369 14.49 -12.61 -13.67
C HIS A 369 13.75 -12.69 -15.02
N GLU A 370 12.82 -13.63 -15.19
CA GLU A 370 12.02 -13.77 -16.39
C GLU A 370 10.85 -12.78 -16.53
N ARG A 371 10.44 -12.10 -15.44
CA ARG A 371 9.24 -11.26 -15.40
C ARG A 371 9.49 -9.76 -15.17
N THR A 372 10.73 -9.36 -15.02
CA THR A 372 11.09 -7.93 -14.91
C THR A 372 11.67 -7.49 -16.25
N PRO A 373 10.97 -6.64 -17.04
CA PRO A 373 11.60 -5.99 -18.19
C PRO A 373 12.79 -5.16 -17.70
N ALA A 374 13.88 -5.24 -18.43
CA ALA A 374 15.12 -4.51 -18.18
C ALA A 374 14.93 -3.01 -18.31
#